data_93773aa33f0d730c388484fd42ea5d6a
#
_entry.id   93773aa33f0d730c388484fd42ea5d6a
#
_cell.length_a   1.000
_cell.length_b   1.000
_cell.length_c   1.000
_cell.angle_alpha   90.00
_cell.angle_beta   90.00
_cell.angle_gamma   90.00
#
_symmetry.space_group_name_H-M   'P 1'
#
loop_
_entity.id
_entity.type
_entity.pdbx_description
1 polymer ?
#
loop_
_entity_poly.entity_id
_entity_poly.type
_entity_poly.pdbx_seq_one_letter_code
_entity_poly.pdbx_strand_id
1 'polypeptide(L)'
;MFSXGLDSLLAIKILESQNIDCTALTFITPFFGEEKAKKQAEKFXIKFMSKDISDIHFDIVKNPKYXYGKNLNPCIDCHGLMFHLAGKIAIEQXFDIVASXEVLGQRTMSQNKQSLNAVIKLAQIDILRPLSAKLLPETKYEKEXLIDRSQLLDIQXKXRYRQIELAKQFXLKDYEAPGGXCRLTEPXYADKLKSLLEKFPQDILPIDAEIIKYXKFKIFDRXFAVMXRDKESNQKLLDTKPDKKEYILLKLKETTXPDCLIKNIKNGDYIKDIKVWYKEKVSKLKDESFSFFVV
;
A
#
# COMPACT_ATOMS: atom_id res chain seq x y z
N MET A 1 -6.81 10.59 7.36
CA MET A 1 -5.81 9.69 6.74
C MET A 1 -4.75 10.47 5.96
N PHE A 2 -3.50 10.00 5.95
CA PHE A 2 -2.32 10.75 5.49
C PHE A 2 -1.47 9.93 4.51
N SER A 3 -0.93 10.62 3.55
CA SER A 3 0.00 10.05 2.56
C SER A 3 1.16 11.03 2.31
N UNK A 4 1.93 10.86 1.61
CA UNK A 4 2.95 11.62 1.28
C UNK A 4 2.69 12.78 0.49
N GLY A 5 1.56 12.87 0.04
CA GLY A 5 1.22 13.81 -1.04
C GLY A 5 0.80 15.19 -0.56
N LEU A 6 0.88 16.17 -1.44
CA LEU A 6 0.51 17.57 -1.17
C LEU A 6 -0.93 17.70 -0.62
N ASP A 7 -1.88 16.94 -1.19
CA ASP A 7 -3.29 17.05 -0.76
C ASP A 7 -3.46 16.67 0.73
N SER A 8 -2.68 15.71 1.23
CA SER A 8 -2.70 15.32 2.64
C SER A 8 -2.18 16.45 3.56
N LEU A 9 -1.08 17.09 3.14
CA LEU A 9 -0.52 18.24 3.86
C LEU A 9 -1.51 19.41 3.88
N LEU A 10 -2.12 19.73 2.74
CA LEU A 10 -3.08 20.82 2.63
C LEU A 10 -4.32 20.56 3.49
N ALA A 11 -4.82 19.33 3.52
CA ALA A 11 -5.95 18.97 4.37
C ALA A 11 -5.63 19.25 5.85
N ILE A 12 -4.42 18.87 6.30
CA ILE A 12 -3.96 19.17 7.68
C ILE A 12 -3.87 20.69 7.90
N LYS A 13 -3.21 21.43 6.99
CA LYS A 13 -3.03 22.89 7.15
C LYS A 13 -4.36 23.65 7.22
N ILE A 14 -5.37 23.21 6.45
CA ILE A 14 -6.71 23.79 6.50
C ILE A 14 -7.38 23.52 7.87
N LEU A 15 -7.19 22.32 8.42
CA LEU A 15 -7.73 21.98 9.74
C LEU A 15 -6.97 22.73 10.85
N GLU A 16 -5.65 22.78 10.79
CA GLU A 16 -4.80 23.53 11.73
C GLU A 16 -5.14 25.03 11.73
N SER A 17 -5.51 25.62 10.57
CA SER A 17 -5.92 27.03 10.51
C SER A 17 -7.22 27.29 11.26
N GLN A 18 -7.98 26.25 11.59
CA GLN A 18 -9.17 26.32 12.44
C GLN A 18 -8.89 25.83 13.87
N ASN A 19 -7.61 25.77 14.27
CA ASN A 19 -7.16 25.33 15.60
C ASN A 19 -7.50 23.86 15.91
N ILE A 20 -7.66 23.03 14.88
CA ILE A 20 -7.87 21.57 15.03
C ILE A 20 -6.51 20.89 15.17
N ASP A 21 -6.30 20.18 16.27
CA ASP A 21 -5.08 19.40 16.49
C ASP A 21 -5.13 18.13 15.64
N CYS A 22 -4.17 17.94 14.74
CA CYS A 22 -4.18 16.88 13.74
C CYS A 22 -3.14 15.81 14.02
N THR A 23 -3.54 14.55 13.90
CA THR A 23 -2.63 13.40 13.86
C THR A 23 -2.74 12.71 12.50
N ALA A 24 -1.61 12.56 11.83
CA ALA A 24 -1.51 11.89 10.52
C ALA A 24 -1.56 10.38 10.71
N LEU A 25 -2.59 9.72 10.18
CA LEU A 25 -2.73 8.26 10.23
C LEU A 25 -2.42 7.65 8.87
N THR A 26 -1.48 6.68 8.85
CA THR A 26 -1.11 5.91 7.66
C THR A 26 -1.29 4.42 7.93
N PHE A 27 -1.81 3.69 6.96
CA PHE A 27 -1.91 2.24 7.03
C PHE A 27 -0.76 1.58 6.27
N ILE A 28 -0.35 0.40 6.74
CA ILE A 28 0.73 -0.42 6.16
C ILE A 28 0.12 -1.70 5.60
N THR A 29 0.54 -2.07 4.39
CA THR A 29 0.18 -3.33 3.73
C THR A 29 1.37 -3.80 2.88
N PRO A 30 1.37 -5.02 2.34
CA PRO A 30 2.41 -5.42 1.38
C PRO A 30 2.50 -4.51 0.13
N PHE A 31 1.50 -3.68 -0.13
CA PHE A 31 1.39 -2.89 -1.37
C PHE A 31 1.76 -1.43 -1.20
N PHE A 32 1.78 -0.93 0.02
CA PHE A 32 2.22 0.42 0.37
C PHE A 32 2.64 0.47 1.84
N GLY A 33 3.68 1.22 2.11
CA GLY A 33 4.26 1.36 3.46
C GLY A 33 4.15 2.78 4.01
N GLU A 34 4.73 2.98 5.17
CA GLU A 34 4.68 4.24 5.92
C GLU A 34 5.87 5.19 5.69
N GLU A 35 7.00 4.68 5.16
CA GLU A 35 8.30 5.36 5.21
C GLU A 35 8.25 6.80 4.66
N LYS A 36 7.61 6.97 3.50
CA LYS A 36 7.49 8.29 2.87
C LYS A 36 6.54 9.21 3.63
N ALA A 37 5.43 8.67 4.11
CA ALA A 37 4.45 9.42 4.89
C ALA A 37 5.06 9.87 6.23
N LYS A 38 5.79 8.98 6.91
CA LYS A 38 6.48 9.25 8.15
C LYS A 38 7.52 10.38 7.99
N LYS A 39 8.40 10.27 6.97
CA LYS A 39 9.38 11.33 6.66
C LYS A 39 8.70 12.67 6.38
N GLN A 40 7.57 12.64 5.66
CA GLN A 40 6.80 13.85 5.36
C GLN A 40 6.20 14.45 6.65
N ALA A 41 5.62 13.63 7.51
CA ALA A 41 5.07 14.07 8.79
C ALA A 41 6.15 14.67 9.69
N GLU A 42 7.30 14.01 9.81
CA GLU A 42 8.47 14.49 10.56
C GLU A 42 8.94 15.86 10.03
N LYS A 43 9.05 15.99 8.72
CA LYS A 43 9.47 17.23 8.04
C LYS A 43 8.57 18.42 8.36
N PHE A 44 7.27 18.21 8.49
CA PHE A 44 6.30 19.27 8.72
C PHE A 44 5.75 19.38 10.14
N UNK A 45 6.29 18.54 11.01
CA UNK A 45 6.01 18.59 12.32
C UNK A 45 4.69 18.19 12.70
N ILE A 46 4.24 17.16 12.01
CA ILE A 46 2.90 16.61 12.18
C ILE A 46 2.95 15.37 13.05
N LYS A 47 2.10 15.26 14.07
CA LYS A 47 1.96 14.03 14.87
C LYS A 47 1.65 12.87 13.93
N PHE A 48 2.28 11.72 14.11
CA PHE A 48 2.19 10.60 13.16
C PHE A 48 1.89 9.29 13.87
N MET A 49 1.01 8.52 13.29
CA MET A 49 0.74 7.14 13.70
C MET A 49 0.56 6.25 12.48
N SER A 50 0.89 4.98 12.64
CA SER A 50 0.67 3.99 11.59
C SER A 50 0.06 2.71 12.16
N LYS A 51 -0.60 1.96 11.29
CA LYS A 51 -1.24 0.69 11.66
C LYS A 51 -1.09 -0.31 10.52
N ASP A 52 -0.51 -1.47 10.83
CA ASP A 52 -0.44 -2.57 9.87
C ASP A 52 -1.82 -3.23 9.76
N ILE A 53 -2.29 -3.37 8.53
CA ILE A 53 -3.57 -4.00 8.19
C ILE A 53 -3.39 -5.07 7.11
N SER A 54 -2.19 -5.62 7.00
CA SER A 54 -1.80 -6.54 5.92
C SER A 54 -2.78 -7.70 5.75
N ASP A 55 -3.14 -8.38 6.84
CA ASP A 55 -4.01 -9.56 6.77
C ASP A 55 -5.40 -9.23 6.23
N ILE A 56 -6.11 -8.30 6.90
CA ILE A 56 -7.48 -7.94 6.53
C ILE A 56 -7.54 -7.25 5.16
N HIS A 57 -6.50 -6.48 4.80
CA HIS A 57 -6.42 -5.85 3.48
C HIS A 57 -6.20 -6.90 2.39
N PHE A 58 -5.40 -7.92 2.66
CA PHE A 58 -5.12 -9.00 1.70
C PHE A 58 -6.38 -9.79 1.35
N ASP A 59 -7.28 -10.00 2.32
CA ASP A 59 -8.58 -10.64 2.07
C ASP A 59 -9.42 -9.83 1.06
N ILE A 60 -9.37 -8.49 1.18
CA ILE A 60 -10.03 -7.59 0.21
C ILE A 60 -9.39 -7.71 -1.18
N VAL A 61 -8.05 -7.85 -1.23
CA VAL A 61 -7.35 -8.03 -2.53
C VAL A 61 -7.76 -9.35 -3.19
N LYS A 62 -7.98 -10.40 -2.39
CA LYS A 62 -8.46 -11.69 -2.93
C LYS A 62 -9.90 -11.60 -3.45
N ASN A 63 -10.78 -10.92 -2.74
CA ASN A 63 -12.23 -10.90 -3.01
C ASN A 63 -12.83 -9.49 -2.83
N PRO A 64 -12.56 -8.54 -3.75
CA PRO A 64 -13.13 -7.19 -3.61
C PRO A 64 -14.63 -7.16 -3.94
N LYS A 65 -15.38 -6.44 -3.14
CA LYS A 65 -16.82 -6.25 -3.33
C LYS A 65 -17.13 -5.37 -4.55
N TYR A 66 -16.28 -4.35 -4.82
CA TYR A 66 -16.47 -3.37 -5.90
C TYR A 66 -15.54 -3.62 -7.09
N UNK A 67 -14.86 -4.80 -7.17
CA UNK A 67 -14.06 -5.12 -8.23
C UNK A 67 -12.75 -4.48 -8.14
N TYR A 68 -12.10 -4.75 -9.17
CA TYR A 68 -10.78 -4.12 -9.32
C TYR A 68 -10.86 -2.89 -10.22
N GLY A 69 -10.08 -1.87 -9.92
CA GLY A 69 -9.81 -0.76 -10.83
C GLY A 69 -8.71 -1.14 -11.83
N LYS A 70 -7.57 -0.43 -11.78
CA LYS A 70 -6.43 -0.77 -12.65
C LYS A 70 -5.72 -2.02 -12.11
N ASN A 71 -5.60 -3.04 -12.94
CA ASN A 71 -4.97 -4.33 -12.61
C ASN A 71 -5.66 -4.98 -11.38
N LEU A 72 -4.95 -5.26 -10.29
CA LEU A 72 -5.49 -5.88 -9.08
C LEU A 72 -5.87 -4.87 -7.99
N ASN A 73 -6.04 -3.59 -8.31
CA ASN A 73 -6.23 -2.57 -7.28
C ASN A 73 -7.71 -2.41 -6.88
N PRO A 74 -8.13 -2.86 -5.67
CA PRO A 74 -9.51 -2.72 -5.18
C PRO A 74 -9.71 -1.38 -4.46
N CYS A 75 -9.49 -0.24 -5.14
CA CYS A 75 -9.41 1.09 -4.53
C CYS A 75 -10.61 1.43 -3.62
N ILE A 76 -11.85 1.13 -4.06
CA ILE A 76 -13.05 1.47 -3.28
C ILE A 76 -13.08 0.67 -1.98
N ASP A 77 -12.87 -0.63 -2.07
CA ASP A 77 -12.86 -1.53 -0.91
C ASP A 77 -11.71 -1.19 0.05
N CYS A 78 -10.52 -0.91 -0.51
CA CYS A 78 -9.33 -0.52 0.24
C CYS A 78 -9.60 0.77 1.04
N HIS A 79 -10.12 1.81 0.39
CA HIS A 79 -10.45 3.07 1.07
C HIS A 79 -11.56 2.85 2.11
N GLY A 80 -12.59 2.06 1.78
CA GLY A 80 -13.66 1.72 2.72
C GLY A 80 -13.13 1.06 3.99
N LEU A 81 -12.25 0.05 3.85
CA LEU A 81 -11.58 -0.61 4.97
C LEU A 81 -10.76 0.39 5.80
N MET A 82 -9.90 1.17 5.13
CA MET A 82 -9.03 2.11 5.83
C MET A 82 -9.82 3.14 6.63
N PHE A 83 -10.92 3.69 6.09
CA PHE A 83 -11.76 4.65 6.82
C PHE A 83 -12.56 3.96 7.94
N HIS A 84 -13.03 2.74 7.73
CA HIS A 84 -13.67 1.96 8.79
C HIS A 84 -12.74 1.80 10.01
N LEU A 85 -11.49 1.42 9.73
CA LEU A 85 -10.46 1.26 10.78
C LEU A 85 -10.06 2.60 11.39
N ALA A 86 -9.99 3.67 10.58
CA ALA A 86 -9.72 5.02 11.10
C ALA A 86 -10.83 5.46 12.07
N GLY A 87 -12.08 5.11 11.77
CA GLY A 87 -13.21 5.35 12.68
C GLY A 87 -13.06 4.63 14.01
N LYS A 88 -12.65 3.36 13.97
CA LYS A 88 -12.39 2.57 15.20
C LYS A 88 -11.27 3.21 16.03
N ILE A 89 -10.17 3.56 15.37
CA ILE A 89 -9.03 4.23 16.03
C ILE A 89 -9.47 5.59 16.62
N ALA A 90 -10.31 6.33 15.89
CA ALA A 90 -10.82 7.63 16.38
C ALA A 90 -11.62 7.44 17.68
N ILE A 91 -12.48 6.46 17.74
CA ILE A 91 -13.24 6.13 18.94
C ILE A 91 -12.30 5.71 20.09
N GLU A 92 -11.40 4.80 19.82
CA GLU A 92 -10.45 4.24 20.81
C GLU A 92 -9.51 5.30 21.41
N GLN A 93 -9.15 6.29 20.64
CA GLN A 93 -8.16 7.31 21.04
C GLN A 93 -8.74 8.72 21.27
N UNK A 94 -10.26 8.87 21.09
CA UNK A 94 -10.82 10.01 21.38
C UNK A 94 -10.61 11.11 20.47
N PHE A 95 -10.46 10.74 19.20
CA PHE A 95 -10.46 11.76 18.15
C PHE A 95 -11.89 12.09 17.72
N ASP A 96 -12.20 13.38 17.56
CA ASP A 96 -13.55 13.84 17.18
C ASP A 96 -13.84 13.72 15.68
N ILE A 97 -12.82 13.87 14.81
CA ILE A 97 -12.99 14.00 13.36
C ILE A 97 -12.10 12.99 12.61
N VAL A 98 -12.66 12.31 11.62
CA VAL A 98 -11.89 11.53 10.64
C VAL A 98 -11.88 12.30 9.31
N ALA A 99 -10.66 12.67 8.84
CA ALA A 99 -10.48 13.48 7.63
C ALA A 99 -9.61 12.79 6.57
N SER A 100 -9.77 13.25 5.36
CA SER A 100 -9.11 12.67 4.18
C SER A 100 -8.56 13.71 3.20
N UNK A 101 -7.66 13.45 2.47
CA UNK A 101 -7.14 14.13 1.51
C UNK A 101 -7.72 14.06 0.29
N GLU A 102 -8.81 13.31 0.10
CA GLU A 102 -9.44 13.03 -1.21
C GLU A 102 -10.02 14.30 -1.82
N VAL A 103 -9.81 14.46 -3.12
CA VAL A 103 -10.34 15.62 -3.88
C VAL A 103 -11.35 15.09 -4.91
N LEU A 104 -12.55 15.66 -4.91
CA LEU A 104 -13.64 15.27 -5.82
C LEU A 104 -13.17 15.36 -7.28
N GLY A 105 -13.29 14.26 -8.02
CA GLY A 105 -12.96 14.19 -9.44
C GLY A 105 -11.46 14.10 -9.77
N GLN A 106 -10.58 14.15 -8.78
CA GLN A 106 -9.12 14.13 -9.03
C GLN A 106 -8.66 12.76 -9.55
N ARG A 107 -9.24 11.67 -9.02
CA ARG A 107 -8.99 10.31 -9.51
C ARG A 107 -10.30 9.73 -10.05
N THR A 108 -10.34 9.49 -11.36
CA THR A 108 -11.56 9.08 -12.08
C THR A 108 -12.24 7.84 -11.48
N MET A 109 -11.45 6.86 -11.07
CA MET A 109 -11.99 5.56 -10.60
C MET A 109 -12.39 5.58 -9.12
N SER A 110 -11.73 6.36 -8.27
CA SER A 110 -11.91 6.26 -6.81
C SER A 110 -12.38 7.54 -6.13
N GLN A 111 -12.37 8.70 -6.84
CA GLN A 111 -12.74 9.98 -6.23
C GLN A 111 -13.88 10.69 -6.98
N ASN A 112 -14.68 9.96 -7.78
CA ASN A 112 -15.94 10.48 -8.30
C ASN A 112 -17.02 10.36 -7.19
N LYS A 113 -18.16 11.04 -7.36
CA LYS A 113 -19.25 11.05 -6.35
C LYS A 113 -19.71 9.64 -5.97
N GLN A 114 -19.87 8.76 -6.94
CA GLN A 114 -20.34 7.38 -6.69
C GLN A 114 -19.35 6.60 -5.84
N SER A 115 -18.04 6.69 -6.19
CA SER A 115 -16.97 6.02 -5.45
C SER A 115 -16.85 6.55 -4.02
N LEU A 116 -16.90 7.88 -3.85
CA LEU A 116 -16.83 8.50 -2.52
C LEU A 116 -18.03 8.06 -1.65
N ASN A 117 -19.23 7.94 -2.22
CA ASN A 117 -20.40 7.45 -1.51
C ASN A 117 -20.27 5.96 -1.16
N ALA A 118 -19.73 5.14 -2.06
CA ALA A 118 -19.47 3.72 -1.81
C ALA A 118 -18.49 3.54 -0.64
N VAL A 119 -17.44 4.38 -0.61
CA VAL A 119 -16.44 4.40 0.48
C VAL A 119 -17.13 4.74 1.82
N ILE A 120 -17.99 5.76 1.87
CA ILE A 120 -18.73 6.14 3.09
C ILE A 120 -19.59 4.95 3.57
N LYS A 121 -20.31 4.28 2.66
CA LYS A 121 -21.15 3.11 2.99
C LYS A 121 -20.32 1.95 3.57
N LEU A 122 -19.13 1.71 3.02
CA LEU A 122 -18.21 0.68 3.53
C LEU A 122 -17.61 1.08 4.87
N ALA A 123 -17.21 2.33 5.00
CA ALA A 123 -16.56 2.86 6.21
C ALA A 123 -17.51 2.94 7.40
N GLN A 124 -18.81 3.18 7.15
CA GLN A 124 -19.85 3.36 8.17
C GLN A 124 -19.58 4.54 9.12
N ILE A 125 -18.85 5.54 8.63
CA ILE A 125 -18.55 6.79 9.37
C ILE A 125 -18.64 7.97 8.39
N ASP A 126 -18.80 9.15 8.95
CA ASP A 126 -18.60 10.39 8.20
C ASP A 126 -17.11 10.61 7.95
N ILE A 127 -16.78 11.11 6.76
CA ILE A 127 -15.40 11.38 6.34
C ILE A 127 -15.34 12.83 5.87
N LEU A 128 -14.66 13.67 6.64
CA LEU A 128 -14.45 15.07 6.24
C LEU A 128 -13.42 15.13 5.11
N ARG A 129 -13.73 15.89 4.08
CA ARG A 129 -12.82 16.08 2.93
C ARG A 129 -12.53 17.58 2.77
N PRO A 130 -11.61 18.16 3.59
CA PRO A 130 -11.43 19.61 3.68
C PRO A 130 -11.25 20.32 2.34
N LEU A 131 -10.58 19.63 1.38
CA LEU A 131 -10.28 20.21 0.06
C LEU A 131 -11.52 20.31 -0.85
N SER A 132 -12.55 19.48 -0.62
CA SER A 132 -13.74 19.42 -1.49
C SER A 132 -15.07 19.55 -0.72
N ALA A 133 -15.02 19.88 0.54
CA ALA A 133 -16.18 19.82 1.44
C ALA A 133 -17.38 20.61 0.91
N LYS A 134 -17.15 21.83 0.38
CA LYS A 134 -18.22 22.68 -0.14
C LYS A 134 -18.99 22.07 -1.35
N LEU A 135 -18.42 21.05 -2.00
CA LEU A 135 -19.03 20.34 -3.16
C LEU A 135 -19.71 19.04 -2.74
N LEU A 136 -19.62 18.67 -1.46
CA LEU A 136 -20.11 17.41 -0.93
C LEU A 136 -21.17 17.68 0.16
N PRO A 137 -22.03 16.70 0.48
CA PRO A 137 -22.96 16.85 1.60
C PRO A 137 -22.22 17.15 2.90
N GLU A 138 -22.86 17.92 3.77
CA GLU A 138 -22.32 18.22 5.09
C GLU A 138 -22.19 16.93 5.92
N THR A 139 -21.04 16.80 6.57
CA THR A 139 -20.78 15.76 7.53
C THR A 139 -21.37 16.14 8.91
N LYS A 140 -21.48 15.17 9.82
CA LYS A 140 -21.88 15.43 11.22
C LYS A 140 -20.94 16.47 11.87
N TYR A 141 -19.65 16.45 11.54
CA TYR A 141 -18.64 17.34 12.11
C TYR A 141 -18.93 18.83 11.80
N GLU A 142 -19.43 19.08 10.59
CA GLU A 142 -19.85 20.43 10.15
C GLU A 142 -21.17 20.82 10.82
N LYS A 143 -22.13 19.92 10.88
CA LYS A 143 -23.44 20.13 11.51
C LYS A 143 -23.36 20.38 13.02
N GLU A 144 -22.39 19.74 13.67
CA GLU A 144 -22.16 19.85 15.13
C GLU A 144 -21.22 21.01 15.52
N UNK A 145 -20.73 21.69 14.38
CA UNK A 145 -19.97 22.76 14.56
C UNK A 145 -18.66 22.55 15.04
N LEU A 146 -18.14 21.29 14.94
CA LEU A 146 -16.75 20.96 15.25
C LEU A 146 -15.78 21.58 14.26
N ILE A 147 -16.23 21.97 13.10
CA ILE A 147 -15.45 22.58 12.03
C ILE A 147 -16.29 23.63 11.30
N ASP A 148 -15.69 24.76 11.01
CA ASP A 148 -16.33 25.83 10.25
C ASP A 148 -16.25 25.53 8.74
N ARG A 149 -17.40 25.15 8.16
CA ARG A 149 -17.53 24.84 6.72
C ARG A 149 -17.13 26.03 5.82
N SER A 150 -17.32 27.27 6.28
CA SER A 150 -16.99 28.47 5.48
C SER A 150 -15.50 28.53 5.13
N GLN A 151 -14.66 27.96 5.99
CA GLN A 151 -13.19 27.90 5.82
C GLN A 151 -12.72 26.63 5.05
N LEU A 152 -13.64 25.69 4.75
CA LEU A 152 -13.33 24.52 3.92
C LEU A 152 -13.35 24.89 2.44
N LEU A 153 -12.89 23.99 1.57
CA LEU A 153 -12.66 24.31 0.16
C LEU A 153 -13.65 23.60 -0.78
N ASP A 154 -13.63 24.05 -2.04
CA ASP A 154 -14.45 23.56 -3.16
C ASP A 154 -13.57 23.07 -4.33
N ILE A 155 -12.41 22.48 -4.02
CA ILE A 155 -11.47 21.99 -5.06
C ILE A 155 -12.04 20.70 -5.69
N GLN A 156 -11.92 20.67 -7.05
CA GLN A 156 -12.29 19.50 -7.81
C GLN A 156 -11.45 19.40 -9.10
N UNK A 157 -11.49 18.19 -9.64
CA UNK A 157 -10.85 17.98 -10.87
C UNK A 157 -9.42 17.65 -10.70
N LYS A 158 -8.83 17.46 -11.87
CA LYS A 158 -7.44 17.05 -11.93
C LYS A 158 -6.42 18.21 -11.81
N UNK A 159 -6.79 19.31 -12.00
CA UNK A 159 -6.01 20.33 -11.98
C UNK A 159 -5.68 20.63 -10.67
N ARG A 160 -4.39 20.88 -10.52
CA ARG A 160 -3.78 21.11 -9.20
C ARG A 160 -3.32 22.55 -8.98
N TYR A 161 -3.77 23.49 -9.78
CA TYR A 161 -3.37 24.89 -9.66
C TYR A 161 -3.67 25.46 -8.27
N ARG A 162 -4.87 25.22 -7.75
CA ARG A 162 -5.29 25.72 -6.44
C ARG A 162 -4.48 25.07 -5.31
N GLN A 163 -4.17 23.79 -5.42
CA GLN A 163 -3.33 23.10 -4.44
C GLN A 163 -1.91 23.68 -4.43
N ILE A 164 -1.34 23.97 -5.59
CA ILE A 164 0.01 24.57 -5.70
C ILE A 164 0.01 26.00 -5.12
N GLU A 165 -1.03 26.77 -5.39
CA GLU A 165 -1.21 28.12 -4.82
C GLU A 165 -1.32 28.05 -3.29
N LEU A 166 -2.15 27.16 -2.78
CA LEU A 166 -2.29 26.95 -1.33
C LEU A 166 -0.97 26.50 -0.69
N ALA A 167 -0.20 25.64 -1.38
CA ALA A 167 1.11 25.22 -0.90
C ALA A 167 2.04 26.42 -0.72
N LYS A 168 2.00 27.37 -1.64
CA LYS A 168 2.77 28.64 -1.52
C LYS A 168 2.28 29.48 -0.33
N GLN A 169 0.97 29.60 -0.17
CA GLN A 169 0.34 30.38 0.94
C GLN A 169 0.70 29.79 2.30
N PHE A 170 0.73 28.44 2.43
CA PHE A 170 1.11 27.75 3.66
C PHE A 170 2.64 27.53 3.82
N UNK A 171 3.31 28.02 2.86
CA UNK A 171 4.62 27.94 2.89
C UNK A 171 5.21 26.65 2.82
N LEU A 172 4.50 25.67 2.17
CA LEU A 172 4.94 24.29 2.02
C LEU A 172 5.95 24.18 0.88
N LYS A 173 7.13 23.71 1.20
CA LYS A 173 8.22 23.52 0.23
C LYS A 173 8.67 22.07 0.25
N ASP A 174 9.20 21.55 -0.88
CA ASP A 174 9.81 20.23 -0.99
C ASP A 174 8.90 19.10 -0.51
N TYR A 175 7.61 19.20 -0.77
CA TYR A 175 6.68 18.10 -0.57
C TYR A 175 6.84 17.04 -1.67
N GLU A 176 6.52 15.79 -1.35
CA GLU A 176 6.64 14.69 -2.31
C GLU A 176 5.78 14.93 -3.55
N ALA A 177 6.35 14.64 -4.72
CA ALA A 177 5.62 14.62 -5.98
C ALA A 177 4.47 13.61 -5.89
N PRO A 178 3.39 13.78 -6.68
CA PRO A 178 2.28 12.81 -6.68
C PRO A 178 2.81 11.40 -6.88
N GLY A 179 2.83 10.63 -5.82
CA GLY A 179 3.41 9.29 -5.79
C GLY A 179 2.58 8.26 -6.54
N GLY A 180 3.23 7.23 -6.94
CA GLY A 180 2.57 6.06 -7.46
C GLY A 180 1.62 5.49 -6.39
N UNK A 181 0.73 5.07 -6.82
CA UNK A 181 -0.21 4.50 -6.06
C UNK A 181 0.29 3.30 -5.42
N CYS A 182 -0.58 2.55 -5.27
CA CYS A 182 -0.40 1.21 -4.74
C CYS A 182 0.31 0.30 -5.75
N ARG A 183 1.15 -0.57 -5.29
CA ARG A 183 1.88 -1.56 -6.11
C ARG A 183 0.94 -2.45 -6.93
N LEU A 184 -0.29 -2.66 -6.47
CA LEU A 184 -1.32 -3.41 -7.22
C LEU A 184 -1.69 -2.75 -8.57
N THR A 185 -1.29 -1.50 -8.79
CA THR A 185 -1.48 -0.82 -10.09
C THR A 185 -0.32 -1.05 -11.07
N GLU A 186 0.79 -1.69 -10.63
CA GLU A 186 1.97 -1.98 -11.48
C GLU A 186 1.75 -3.29 -12.24
N PRO A 187 1.70 -3.30 -13.54
CA PRO A 187 1.41 -4.53 -14.30
C PRO A 187 2.28 -5.73 -13.91
N UNK A 188 3.36 -5.65 -13.85
CA UNK A 188 4.24 -6.63 -13.55
C UNK A 188 4.08 -7.30 -12.29
N TYR A 189 3.87 -6.50 -11.40
CA TYR A 189 3.62 -7.01 -10.05
C TYR A 189 2.23 -7.65 -9.95
N ALA A 190 1.24 -6.99 -10.47
CA ALA A 190 -0.14 -7.48 -10.46
C ALA A 190 -0.27 -8.85 -11.16
N ASP A 191 0.41 -9.04 -12.29
CA ASP A 191 0.40 -10.31 -13.02
C ASP A 191 1.02 -11.45 -12.18
N LYS A 192 2.12 -11.18 -11.48
CA LYS A 192 2.75 -12.16 -10.57
C LYS A 192 1.77 -12.58 -9.47
N LEU A 193 1.18 -11.59 -8.80
CA LEU A 193 0.26 -11.84 -7.68
C LEU A 193 -0.99 -12.57 -8.17
N LYS A 194 -1.56 -12.14 -9.30
CA LYS A 194 -2.73 -12.78 -9.92
C LYS A 194 -2.43 -14.26 -10.21
N SER A 195 -1.30 -14.54 -10.86
CA SER A 195 -0.89 -15.92 -11.19
C SER A 195 -0.74 -16.79 -9.94
N LEU A 196 -0.21 -16.22 -8.85
CA LEU A 196 -0.12 -16.93 -7.57
C LEU A 196 -1.48 -17.22 -6.97
N LEU A 197 -2.36 -16.23 -6.95
CA LEU A 197 -3.71 -16.37 -6.38
C LEU A 197 -4.56 -17.37 -7.20
N GLU A 198 -4.39 -17.40 -8.51
CA GLU A 198 -5.07 -18.36 -9.39
C GLU A 198 -4.57 -19.79 -9.17
N LYS A 199 -3.24 -19.97 -9.00
CA LYS A 199 -2.63 -21.32 -8.83
C LYS A 199 -2.83 -21.85 -7.42
N PHE A 200 -2.75 -20.97 -6.39
CA PHE A 200 -2.75 -21.37 -4.98
C PHE A 200 -3.67 -20.45 -4.14
N PRO A 201 -4.99 -20.45 -4.42
CA PRO A 201 -5.89 -19.42 -3.85
C PRO A 201 -5.98 -19.41 -2.32
N GLN A 202 -5.77 -20.55 -1.65
CA GLN A 202 -5.86 -20.66 -0.19
C GLN A 202 -4.51 -20.52 0.53
N ASP A 203 -3.39 -20.72 -0.21
CA ASP A 203 -2.07 -20.87 0.40
C ASP A 203 -1.24 -19.59 0.40
N ILE A 204 -1.70 -18.55 -0.34
CA ILE A 204 -0.96 -17.30 -0.50
C ILE A 204 -1.33 -16.32 0.62
N LEU A 205 -0.29 -15.86 1.31
CA LEU A 205 -0.35 -14.99 2.50
C LEU A 205 0.14 -13.58 2.15
N PRO A 206 -0.14 -12.57 3.00
CA PRO A 206 0.40 -11.21 2.78
C PRO A 206 1.92 -11.16 2.60
N ILE A 207 2.66 -11.97 3.34
CA ILE A 207 4.12 -12.03 3.21
C ILE A 207 4.57 -12.50 1.81
N ASP A 208 3.81 -13.37 1.15
CA ASP A 208 4.11 -13.77 -0.24
C ASP A 208 4.03 -12.58 -1.20
N ALA A 209 3.02 -11.73 -0.99
CA ALA A 209 2.87 -10.49 -1.77
C ALA A 209 4.05 -9.53 -1.54
N GLU A 210 4.62 -9.52 -0.34
CA GLU A 210 5.85 -8.77 -0.04
C GLU A 210 7.06 -9.37 -0.78
N ILE A 211 7.22 -10.69 -0.71
CA ILE A 211 8.36 -11.46 -1.25
C ILE A 211 8.44 -11.34 -2.78
N ILE A 212 7.33 -11.43 -3.51
CA ILE A 212 7.32 -11.41 -4.98
C ILE A 212 7.67 -10.04 -5.59
N LYS A 213 7.86 -9.01 -4.78
CA LYS A 213 8.38 -7.71 -5.23
C LYS A 213 9.78 -7.85 -5.85
N TYR A 214 10.56 -8.79 -5.34
CA TYR A 214 11.96 -8.98 -5.74
C TYR A 214 12.09 -9.84 -7.03
N UNK A 215 12.91 -9.72 -7.74
CA UNK A 215 13.20 -9.97 -8.95
C UNK A 215 12.61 -11.00 -9.85
N LYS A 216 13.44 -11.91 -9.74
CA LYS A 216 13.06 -12.97 -10.65
C LYS A 216 12.07 -13.89 -9.94
N PHE A 217 11.00 -14.32 -10.62
CA PHE A 217 9.91 -15.06 -10.00
C PHE A 217 9.48 -16.20 -10.93
N LYS A 218 9.18 -17.35 -10.37
CA LYS A 218 8.64 -18.50 -11.13
C LYS A 218 7.70 -19.32 -10.25
N ILE A 219 6.57 -19.71 -10.85
CA ILE A 219 5.62 -20.66 -10.27
C ILE A 219 5.90 -22.04 -10.88
N PHE A 220 5.98 -23.02 -10.01
CA PHE A 220 6.08 -24.44 -10.37
C PHE A 220 4.76 -25.13 -9.99
N ASP A 221 4.65 -26.42 -10.22
CA ASP A 221 3.42 -27.13 -9.88
C ASP A 221 3.08 -27.07 -8.37
N ARG A 222 4.08 -27.18 -7.52
CA ARG A 222 3.94 -27.24 -6.04
C ARG A 222 4.69 -26.17 -5.26
N UNK A 223 5.47 -25.14 -5.88
CA UNK A 223 6.23 -24.20 -5.29
C UNK A 223 6.11 -22.93 -6.00
N PHE A 224 6.51 -22.05 -5.44
CA PHE A 224 7.01 -20.91 -6.18
C PHE A 224 8.38 -20.47 -5.64
N ALA A 225 9.15 -19.80 -6.48
CA ALA A 225 10.49 -19.37 -6.12
C ALA A 225 10.72 -17.91 -6.52
N VAL A 226 11.49 -17.20 -5.68
CA VAL A 226 11.93 -15.81 -5.90
C VAL A 226 13.45 -15.77 -5.80
N MET A 227 14.12 -15.13 -6.75
CA MET A 227 15.57 -14.99 -6.77
C MET A 227 15.96 -13.50 -6.74
N UNK A 228 16.61 -13.06 -5.83
CA UNK A 228 16.96 -11.80 -5.73
C UNK A 228 17.75 -11.45 -6.89
N ARG A 229 18.20 -10.28 -7.08
CA ARG A 229 19.02 -9.78 -8.20
C ARG A 229 20.45 -9.40 -7.78
N ASP A 230 20.55 -8.84 -6.61
CA ASP A 230 21.75 -8.21 -6.07
C ASP A 230 21.77 -8.31 -4.55
N LYS A 231 22.84 -7.83 -3.93
CA LYS A 231 23.03 -7.87 -2.48
C LYS A 231 21.92 -7.13 -1.71
N GLU A 232 21.46 -6.01 -2.23
CA GLU A 232 20.40 -5.22 -1.60
C GLU A 232 19.07 -5.99 -1.60
N SER A 233 18.71 -6.61 -2.73
CA SER A 233 17.48 -7.41 -2.81
C SER A 233 17.57 -8.70 -1.97
N ASN A 234 18.75 -9.30 -1.86
CA ASN A 234 18.99 -10.40 -0.93
C ASN A 234 18.70 -9.97 0.52
N GLN A 235 19.23 -8.80 0.92
CA GLN A 235 19.02 -8.28 2.28
C GLN A 235 17.54 -7.98 2.55
N LYS A 236 16.88 -7.31 1.63
CA LYS A 236 15.43 -7.00 1.74
C LYS A 236 14.59 -8.28 1.85
N LEU A 237 14.97 -9.33 1.13
CA LEU A 237 14.29 -10.61 1.21
C LEU A 237 14.43 -11.23 2.61
N LEU A 238 15.64 -11.18 3.18
CA LEU A 238 15.92 -11.67 4.55
C LEU A 238 15.17 -10.83 5.60
N ASP A 239 15.09 -9.52 5.39
CA ASP A 239 14.42 -8.59 6.30
C ASP A 239 12.90 -8.85 6.39
N THR A 240 12.30 -9.52 5.39
CA THR A 240 10.89 -9.93 5.49
C THR A 240 10.67 -11.03 6.53
N LYS A 241 11.75 -11.69 6.98
CA LYS A 241 11.75 -12.74 8.01
C LYS A 241 10.66 -13.82 7.75
N PRO A 242 10.67 -14.44 6.56
CA PRO A 242 9.68 -15.48 6.28
C PRO A 242 9.83 -16.65 7.26
N ASP A 243 8.71 -17.27 7.64
CA ASP A 243 8.72 -18.42 8.56
C ASP A 243 9.50 -19.58 7.92
N LYS A 244 10.53 -20.04 8.60
CA LYS A 244 11.38 -21.16 8.15
C LYS A 244 10.63 -22.49 7.99
N LYS A 245 9.45 -22.63 8.57
CA LYS A 245 8.60 -23.82 8.38
C LYS A 245 7.95 -23.83 7.00
N GLU A 246 7.67 -22.66 6.43
CA GLU A 246 7.00 -22.52 5.12
C GLU A 246 7.96 -22.18 3.99
N TYR A 247 9.09 -21.57 4.31
CA TYR A 247 10.04 -21.05 3.32
C TYR A 247 11.42 -21.66 3.48
N ILE A 248 12.03 -21.95 2.37
CA ILE A 248 13.37 -22.53 2.28
C ILE A 248 14.26 -21.54 1.53
N LEU A 249 15.32 -21.08 2.20
CA LEU A 249 16.32 -20.22 1.58
C LEU A 249 17.45 -21.08 1.04
N LEU A 250 17.67 -21.03 -0.26
CA LEU A 250 18.77 -21.72 -0.93
C LEU A 250 19.90 -20.74 -1.23
N LYS A 251 21.11 -21.10 -0.84
CA LYS A 251 22.34 -20.38 -1.14
C LYS A 251 23.32 -21.32 -1.83
N LEU A 252 24.10 -20.79 -2.77
CA LEU A 252 25.18 -21.55 -3.40
C LEU A 252 26.36 -21.67 -2.44
N LYS A 253 27.01 -22.85 -2.44
CA LYS A 253 28.14 -23.12 -1.56
C LYS A 253 29.43 -22.43 -2.02
N GLU A 254 29.62 -22.26 -3.31
CA GLU A 254 30.93 -21.96 -3.90
C GLU A 254 31.07 -20.55 -4.49
N THR A 255 29.99 -19.82 -4.66
CA THR A 255 30.02 -18.49 -5.30
C THR A 255 28.98 -17.55 -4.72
N THR A 256 29.29 -16.30 -4.76
CA THR A 256 28.30 -15.24 -4.43
C THR A 256 27.27 -15.11 -5.56
N UNK A 257 26.09 -15.69 -5.50
CA UNK A 257 25.07 -15.66 -6.42
C UNK A 257 23.83 -15.20 -5.76
N PRO A 258 23.00 -14.91 -6.46
CA PRO A 258 21.72 -14.53 -5.86
C PRO A 258 21.12 -15.62 -4.97
N ASP A 259 20.64 -15.26 -3.80
CA ASP A 259 19.86 -16.15 -2.94
C ASP A 259 18.51 -16.47 -3.61
N CYS A 260 17.99 -17.66 -3.34
CA CYS A 260 16.68 -18.10 -3.85
C CYS A 260 15.80 -18.53 -2.69
N LEU A 261 14.68 -17.83 -2.51
CA LEU A 261 13.66 -18.19 -1.51
C LEU A 261 12.56 -18.98 -2.19
N ILE A 262 12.19 -20.09 -1.58
CA ILE A 262 11.17 -21.01 -2.09
C ILE A 262 10.07 -21.13 -1.03
N LYS A 263 8.82 -21.00 -1.46
CA LYS A 263 7.67 -21.45 -0.65
C LYS A 263 7.22 -22.79 -1.20
N ASN A 264 7.36 -23.84 -0.40
CA ASN A 264 6.91 -25.19 -0.75
C ASN A 264 5.47 -25.37 -0.25
N ILE A 265 4.52 -25.29 -1.18
CA ILE A 265 3.09 -25.30 -0.85
C ILE A 265 2.59 -26.75 -0.70
N LYS A 266 3.08 -27.64 -1.56
CA LYS A 266 2.74 -29.08 -1.53
C LYS A 266 4.02 -29.89 -1.48
N ASN A 267 4.16 -30.76 -0.50
CA ASN A 267 5.35 -31.58 -0.33
C ASN A 267 5.73 -32.32 -1.62
N GLY A 268 7.00 -32.27 -1.99
CA GLY A 268 7.51 -32.90 -3.19
C GLY A 268 8.99 -32.56 -3.43
N ASP A 269 9.61 -33.31 -4.35
CA ASP A 269 11.00 -33.05 -4.76
C ASP A 269 10.99 -31.91 -5.79
N TYR A 270 11.41 -30.75 -5.37
CA TYR A 270 11.46 -29.53 -6.18
C TYR A 270 12.89 -29.12 -6.54
N ILE A 271 13.89 -29.72 -5.92
CA ILE A 271 15.29 -29.27 -6.05
C ILE A 271 15.76 -29.32 -7.50
N LYS A 272 15.38 -30.37 -8.22
CA LYS A 272 15.74 -30.55 -9.65
C LYS A 272 15.19 -29.40 -10.50
N ASP A 273 13.91 -29.07 -10.34
CA ASP A 273 13.27 -27.98 -11.09
C ASP A 273 13.88 -26.62 -10.78
N ILE A 274 14.17 -26.39 -9.50
CA ILE A 274 14.82 -25.16 -9.05
C ILE A 274 16.23 -25.04 -9.65
N LYS A 275 17.01 -26.13 -9.66
CA LYS A 275 18.35 -26.15 -10.26
C LYS A 275 18.30 -25.78 -11.75
N VAL A 276 17.39 -26.35 -12.51
CA VAL A 276 17.21 -26.02 -13.93
C VAL A 276 16.89 -24.53 -14.10
N TRP A 277 15.90 -24.04 -13.38
CA TRP A 277 15.51 -22.61 -13.45
C TRP A 277 16.64 -21.68 -13.01
N TYR A 278 17.34 -22.02 -11.93
CA TYR A 278 18.45 -21.22 -11.39
C TYR A 278 19.56 -21.11 -12.44
N LYS A 279 19.93 -22.22 -13.08
CA LYS A 279 20.97 -22.26 -14.14
C LYS A 279 20.58 -21.37 -15.33
N GLU A 280 19.32 -21.44 -15.78
CA GLU A 280 18.78 -20.57 -16.85
C GLU A 280 18.94 -19.08 -16.53
N LYS A 281 18.84 -18.70 -15.28
CA LYS A 281 18.81 -17.27 -14.84
C LYS A 281 20.19 -16.74 -14.42
N VAL A 282 21.16 -17.62 -14.12
CA VAL A 282 22.49 -17.25 -13.64
C VAL A 282 23.54 -17.75 -14.64
N SER A 283 23.76 -16.97 -15.69
CA SER A 283 24.66 -17.31 -16.83
C SER A 283 26.12 -17.58 -16.46
N LYS A 284 26.55 -17.15 -15.26
CA LYS A 284 27.92 -17.38 -14.77
C LYS A 284 28.17 -18.80 -14.26
N LEU A 285 27.10 -19.60 -14.07
CA LEU A 285 27.23 -21.00 -13.67
C LEU A 285 27.54 -21.87 -14.87
N LYS A 286 28.83 -22.14 -15.09
CA LYS A 286 29.31 -22.97 -16.21
C LYS A 286 29.22 -24.47 -15.90
N ASP A 287 29.26 -24.85 -14.63
CA ASP A 287 29.32 -26.24 -14.19
C ASP A 287 27.94 -26.75 -13.74
N GLU A 288 27.67 -28.04 -13.97
CA GLU A 288 26.45 -28.72 -13.54
C GLU A 288 26.52 -29.22 -12.08
N SER A 289 27.69 -29.10 -11.46
CA SER A 289 27.98 -29.64 -10.13
C SER A 289 27.66 -28.73 -8.95
N PHE A 290 26.98 -27.56 -9.18
CA PHE A 290 26.66 -26.64 -8.08
C PHE A 290 25.67 -27.26 -7.10
N SER A 291 25.86 -26.98 -5.84
CA SER A 291 24.96 -27.42 -4.76
C SER A 291 24.42 -26.22 -3.97
N PHE A 292 23.19 -26.37 -3.50
CA PHE A 292 22.59 -25.44 -2.57
C PHE A 292 22.77 -25.94 -1.14
N PHE A 293 22.85 -25.03 -0.19
CA PHE A 293 22.59 -25.34 1.20
C PHE A 293 21.32 -24.60 1.66
N VAL A 294 20.60 -25.24 2.55
CA VAL A 294 19.38 -24.71 3.15
C VAL A 294 19.76 -23.91 4.39
N VAL A 295 19.22 -22.70 4.56
CA VAL A 295 19.51 -21.81 5.69
C VAL A 295 18.30 -21.71 6.62
#